data_2b7306a58049fd543c67024c965e9886
#
_entry.id   2b7306a58049fd543c67024c965e9886
#
_cell.length_a   1.000
_cell.length_b   1.000
_cell.length_c   1.000
_cell.angle_alpha   90.00
_cell.angle_beta   90.00
_cell.angle_gamma   90.00
#
_symmetry.space_group_name_H-M   'P 1'
#
loop_
_entity.id
_entity.type
_entity.pdbx_description
1 polymer ?
#
loop_
_entity_poly.entity_id
_entity_poly.type
_entity_poly.pdbx_seq_one_letter_code
_entity_poly.pdbx_strand_id
1 'polypeptide(L)'
;TDQEMLEATFSCFEKATGATIQYSGSRDFAALVVADLRSNNAPNIAIFPQPGLAADMAKEGHLVPLGDDMADWMAENYGAGSSWVDLGTYADANGKENFYGFAYKMDLKSLVWYSPEQFEDNGYEIPKTMEELIELSDQMVADGNTPWCIGIESGNATGWTATDWMEDLMLRTASPAKYDQWVSNELPFNSPEVINAMEVFGKFSR
;
A
#
# COMPACT_ATOMS: atom_id res chain seq x y z
N THR A 1 -5.64 14.62 13.42
CA THR A 1 -5.37 14.21 12.03
C THR A 1 -4.05 13.45 11.95
N ASP A 2 -3.83 12.68 10.87
CA ASP A 2 -2.56 11.98 10.63
C ASP A 2 -1.38 12.97 10.60
N GLN A 3 -1.58 14.14 10.05
CA GLN A 3 -0.59 15.22 10.06
C GLN A 3 -0.21 15.62 11.50
N GLU A 4 -1.16 15.90 12.37
CA GLU A 4 -0.88 16.30 13.76
C GLU A 4 -0.13 15.20 14.53
N MET A 5 -0.48 13.94 14.29
CA MET A 5 0.22 12.80 14.92
C MET A 5 1.66 12.70 14.41
N LEU A 6 1.89 12.87 13.12
CA LEU A 6 3.23 12.85 12.53
C LEU A 6 4.06 14.05 13.02
N GLU A 7 3.53 15.26 12.99
CA GLU A 7 4.21 16.46 13.47
C GLU A 7 4.61 16.35 14.95
N ALA A 8 3.78 15.71 15.78
CA ALA A 8 4.12 15.48 17.19
C ALA A 8 5.39 14.60 17.37
N THR A 9 5.73 13.75 16.41
CA THR A 9 6.93 12.90 16.47
C THR A 9 8.22 13.66 16.19
N PHE A 10 8.15 14.82 15.54
CA PHE A 10 9.34 15.60 15.15
C PHE A 10 10.04 16.27 16.32
N SER A 11 9.33 16.55 17.40
CA SER A 11 9.83 17.36 18.53
C SER A 11 11.11 16.83 19.17
N CYS A 12 11.30 15.50 19.24
CA CYS A 12 12.52 14.91 19.78
C CYS A 12 13.73 15.15 18.87
N PHE A 13 13.54 14.99 17.57
CA PHE A 13 14.57 15.24 16.56
C PHE A 13 14.95 16.72 16.52
N GLU A 14 13.99 17.61 16.47
CA GLU A 14 14.21 19.06 16.44
C GLU A 14 15.00 19.55 17.67
N LYS A 15 14.63 19.04 18.86
CA LYS A 15 15.36 19.37 20.11
C LYS A 15 16.79 18.84 20.11
N ALA A 16 17.01 17.65 19.55
CA ALA A 16 18.34 17.02 19.53
C ALA A 16 19.27 17.65 18.50
N THR A 17 18.75 18.13 17.37
CA THR A 17 19.54 18.61 16.24
C THR A 17 19.54 20.11 16.05
N GLY A 18 18.55 20.82 16.61
CA GLY A 18 18.29 22.23 16.33
C GLY A 18 17.66 22.49 14.94
N ALA A 19 17.33 21.43 14.19
CA ALA A 19 16.62 21.56 12.93
C ALA A 19 15.15 21.93 13.16
N THR A 20 14.51 22.53 12.16
CA THR A 20 13.07 22.74 12.12
C THR A 20 12.49 21.97 10.95
N ILE A 21 11.45 21.16 11.19
CA ILE A 21 10.76 20.40 10.16
C ILE A 21 9.51 21.17 9.72
N GLN A 22 9.43 21.48 8.44
CA GLN A 22 8.23 22.04 7.81
C GLN A 22 7.52 20.93 7.03
N TYR A 23 6.40 20.47 7.56
CA TYR A 23 5.58 19.44 6.91
C TYR A 23 4.60 20.09 5.93
N SER A 24 4.47 19.51 4.74
CA SER A 24 3.47 19.87 3.74
C SER A 24 2.81 18.61 3.20
N GLY A 25 1.52 18.45 3.48
CA GLY A 25 0.73 17.32 3.01
C GLY A 25 -0.22 17.72 1.89
N SER A 26 -0.40 16.85 0.89
CA SER A 26 -1.36 17.05 -0.20
C SER A 26 -1.96 15.72 -0.65
N ARG A 27 -3.24 15.73 -1.03
CA ARG A 27 -3.86 14.57 -1.69
C ARG A 27 -3.33 14.36 -3.11
N ASP A 28 -2.81 15.41 -3.74
CA ASP A 28 -2.19 15.38 -5.07
C ASP A 28 -0.66 15.20 -5.00
N PHE A 29 -0.15 14.69 -3.88
CA PHE A 29 1.29 14.55 -3.61
C PHE A 29 2.05 13.91 -4.78
N ALA A 30 1.54 12.82 -5.37
CA ALA A 30 2.23 12.10 -6.43
C ALA A 30 2.51 12.99 -7.67
N ALA A 31 1.56 13.84 -8.05
CA ALA A 31 1.74 14.78 -9.15
C ALA A 31 2.66 15.95 -8.76
N LEU A 32 2.49 16.48 -7.55
CA LEU A 32 3.25 17.63 -7.07
C LEU A 32 4.73 17.28 -6.86
N VAL A 33 5.04 16.14 -6.24
CA VAL A 33 6.43 15.74 -5.99
C VAL A 33 7.21 15.53 -7.28
N VAL A 34 6.60 14.95 -8.31
CA VAL A 34 7.24 14.78 -9.62
C VAL A 34 7.54 16.15 -10.26
N ALA A 35 6.60 17.10 -10.20
CA ALA A 35 6.81 18.42 -10.71
C ALA A 35 7.92 19.17 -9.94
N ASP A 36 7.94 19.08 -8.63
CA ASP A 36 8.96 19.71 -7.78
C ASP A 36 10.35 19.13 -8.03
N LEU A 37 10.48 17.80 -8.08
CA LEU A 37 11.73 17.11 -8.36
C LEU A 37 12.30 17.51 -9.73
N ARG A 38 11.48 17.54 -10.77
CA ARG A 38 11.91 17.92 -12.13
C ARG A 38 12.19 19.41 -12.29
N SER A 39 11.66 20.28 -11.44
CA SER A 39 11.90 21.71 -11.44
C SER A 39 13.02 22.17 -10.51
N ASN A 40 13.79 21.25 -9.91
CA ASN A 40 14.81 21.53 -8.90
C ASN A 40 14.27 22.25 -7.64
N ASN A 41 13.01 22.01 -7.31
CA ASN A 41 12.35 22.51 -6.08
C ASN A 41 12.03 21.34 -5.13
N ALA A 42 12.92 20.35 -5.07
CA ALA A 42 12.74 19.14 -4.30
C ALA A 42 12.66 19.40 -2.79
N PRO A 43 11.75 18.73 -2.05
CA PRO A 43 11.81 18.70 -0.61
C PRO A 43 13.06 17.93 -0.13
N ASN A 44 13.50 18.15 1.10
CA ASN A 44 14.60 17.36 1.67
C ASN A 44 14.21 15.90 1.90
N ILE A 45 12.94 15.65 2.25
CA ILE A 45 12.37 14.32 2.49
C ILE A 45 11.01 14.26 1.81
N ALA A 46 10.73 13.17 1.13
CA ALA A 46 9.43 12.90 0.51
C ALA A 46 8.87 11.57 1.03
N ILE A 47 7.58 11.52 1.34
CA ILE A 47 6.88 10.31 1.77
C ILE A 47 6.07 9.80 0.58
N PHE A 48 6.57 8.77 -0.09
CA PHE A 48 5.94 8.18 -1.25
C PHE A 48 4.84 7.19 -0.83
N PRO A 49 3.62 7.34 -1.35
CA PRO A 49 2.55 6.37 -1.10
C PRO A 49 2.70 5.08 -1.90
N GLN A 50 3.51 5.10 -2.95
CA GLN A 50 3.70 4.00 -3.88
C GLN A 50 5.20 3.73 -4.12
N PRO A 51 5.69 2.48 -3.89
CA PRO A 51 7.08 2.12 -4.16
C PRO A 51 7.50 2.35 -5.62
N GLY A 52 6.61 2.08 -6.57
CA GLY A 52 6.88 2.27 -8.00
C GLY A 52 7.23 3.72 -8.36
N LEU A 53 6.51 4.70 -7.79
CA LEU A 53 6.83 6.11 -8.01
C LEU A 53 8.21 6.47 -7.43
N ALA A 54 8.57 5.93 -6.26
CA ALA A 54 9.89 6.13 -5.69
C ALA A 54 11.00 5.51 -6.57
N ALA A 55 10.76 4.31 -7.10
CA ALA A 55 11.67 3.64 -8.03
C ALA A 55 11.90 4.46 -9.32
N ASP A 56 10.84 5.03 -9.90
CA ASP A 56 10.96 5.89 -11.07
C ASP A 56 11.80 7.14 -10.77
N MET A 57 11.58 7.77 -9.61
CA MET A 57 12.35 8.96 -9.19
C MET A 57 13.81 8.62 -8.88
N ALA A 58 14.10 7.43 -8.32
CA ALA A 58 15.46 6.93 -8.13
C ALA A 58 16.18 6.74 -9.48
N LYS A 59 15.51 6.11 -10.44
CA LYS A 59 16.01 5.87 -11.80
C LYS A 59 16.26 7.17 -12.57
N GLU A 60 15.44 8.20 -12.34
CA GLU A 60 15.65 9.54 -12.90
C GLU A 60 16.77 10.32 -12.18
N GLY A 61 17.33 9.79 -11.07
CA GLY A 61 18.42 10.42 -10.32
C GLY A 61 17.96 11.53 -9.36
N HIS A 62 16.69 11.56 -9.00
CA HIS A 62 16.11 12.55 -8.09
C HIS A 62 16.23 12.18 -6.61
N LEU A 63 16.53 10.92 -6.30
CA LEU A 63 16.69 10.45 -4.93
C LEU A 63 18.16 10.22 -4.59
N VAL A 64 18.49 10.45 -3.32
CA VAL A 64 19.84 10.21 -2.78
C VAL A 64 19.84 8.89 -2.01
N PRO A 65 20.75 7.95 -2.30
CA PRO A 65 20.88 6.73 -1.51
C PRO A 65 21.15 7.02 -0.02
N LEU A 66 20.51 6.25 0.86
CA LEU A 66 20.65 6.39 2.31
C LEU A 66 21.90 5.69 2.85
N GLY A 67 22.51 4.77 2.09
CA GLY A 67 23.70 4.01 2.48
C GLY A 67 23.38 2.66 3.11
N ASP A 68 24.39 1.78 3.14
CA ASP A 68 24.25 0.40 3.59
C ASP A 68 24.00 0.31 5.11
N ASP A 69 24.54 1.24 5.90
CA ASP A 69 24.35 1.32 7.35
C ASP A 69 22.87 1.54 7.72
N MET A 70 22.13 2.28 6.91
CA MET A 70 20.69 2.47 7.11
C MET A 70 19.88 1.24 6.70
N ALA A 71 20.29 0.53 5.65
CA ALA A 71 19.68 -0.74 5.25
C ALA A 71 19.92 -1.81 6.33
N ASP A 72 21.13 -1.93 6.86
CA ASP A 72 21.49 -2.84 7.94
C ASP A 72 20.68 -2.54 9.19
N TRP A 73 20.59 -1.28 9.58
CA TRP A 73 19.79 -0.85 10.72
C TRP A 73 18.32 -1.25 10.56
N MET A 74 17.74 -1.07 9.36
CA MET A 74 16.37 -1.45 9.09
C MET A 74 16.18 -2.97 9.16
N ALA A 75 17.11 -3.74 8.58
CA ALA A 75 17.08 -5.20 8.63
C ALA A 75 17.11 -5.74 10.07
N GLU A 76 17.84 -5.08 10.97
CA GLU A 76 17.95 -5.47 12.37
C GLU A 76 16.76 -5.05 13.25
N ASN A 77 16.13 -3.92 12.93
CA ASN A 77 15.13 -3.30 13.82
C ASN A 77 13.68 -3.51 13.38
N TYR A 78 13.43 -3.93 12.13
CA TYR A 78 12.08 -4.19 11.63
C TYR A 78 11.78 -5.69 11.60
N GLY A 79 10.59 -6.09 12.03
CA GLY A 79 10.09 -7.45 11.80
C GLY A 79 10.05 -7.72 10.28
N ALA A 80 10.58 -8.87 9.82
CA ALA A 80 10.80 -9.18 8.40
C ALA A 80 11.71 -8.14 7.69
N GLY A 81 12.76 -7.70 8.37
CA GLY A 81 13.61 -6.57 7.99
C GLY A 81 14.17 -6.63 6.57
N SER A 82 14.60 -7.81 6.07
CA SER A 82 15.08 -7.95 4.69
C SER A 82 14.03 -7.57 3.65
N SER A 83 12.77 -7.97 3.84
CA SER A 83 11.68 -7.60 2.92
C SER A 83 11.42 -6.09 2.86
N TRP A 84 11.61 -5.40 3.98
CA TRP A 84 11.50 -3.94 4.02
C TRP A 84 12.70 -3.25 3.35
N VAL A 85 13.89 -3.81 3.47
CA VAL A 85 15.07 -3.33 2.73
C VAL A 85 14.88 -3.51 1.23
N ASP A 86 14.40 -4.68 0.80
CA ASP A 86 14.10 -4.95 -0.61
C ASP A 86 13.08 -3.95 -1.17
N LEU A 87 12.02 -3.66 -0.38
CA LEU A 87 10.96 -2.70 -0.77
C LEU A 87 11.50 -1.26 -0.92
N GLY A 88 12.54 -0.89 -0.19
CA GLY A 88 13.20 0.43 -0.25
C GLY A 88 14.40 0.50 -1.18
N THR A 89 14.72 -0.59 -1.88
CA THR A 89 15.89 -0.71 -2.77
C THR A 89 15.46 -0.59 -4.23
N TYR A 90 16.08 0.32 -4.96
CA TYR A 90 15.75 0.60 -6.35
C TYR A 90 17.02 0.78 -7.19
N ALA A 91 16.90 0.51 -8.50
CA ALA A 91 17.96 0.79 -9.46
C ALA A 91 18.09 2.30 -9.74
N ASP A 92 19.32 2.81 -9.74
CA ASP A 92 19.63 4.16 -10.21
C ASP A 92 19.63 4.26 -11.75
N ALA A 93 19.97 5.42 -12.29
CA ALA A 93 20.06 5.68 -13.73
C ALA A 93 21.06 4.75 -14.48
N ASN A 94 22.00 4.14 -13.77
CA ASN A 94 23.02 3.23 -14.31
C ASN A 94 22.65 1.76 -14.09
N GLY A 95 21.52 1.47 -13.46
CA GLY A 95 21.08 0.13 -13.10
C GLY A 95 21.74 -0.44 -11.84
N LYS A 96 22.39 0.41 -11.03
CA LYS A 96 22.94 -0.02 -9.74
C LYS A 96 21.85 0.05 -8.68
N GLU A 97 21.63 -1.06 -7.98
CA GLU A 97 20.72 -1.12 -6.84
C GLU A 97 21.29 -0.35 -5.64
N ASN A 98 20.47 0.50 -5.03
CA ASN A 98 20.80 1.24 -3.82
C ASN A 98 19.56 1.35 -2.93
N PHE A 99 19.77 1.44 -1.61
CA PHE A 99 18.72 1.67 -0.64
C PHE A 99 18.35 3.16 -0.57
N TYR A 100 17.09 3.52 -0.80
CA TYR A 100 16.63 4.92 -0.88
C TYR A 100 15.61 5.31 0.17
N GLY A 101 14.94 4.35 0.79
CA GLY A 101 13.86 4.68 1.70
C GLY A 101 13.45 3.58 2.65
N PHE A 102 12.82 3.97 3.74
CA PHE A 102 12.30 3.06 4.75
C PHE A 102 10.83 3.36 5.07
N ALA A 103 10.10 2.32 5.46
CA ALA A 103 8.71 2.46 5.89
C ALA A 103 8.66 3.14 7.27
N TYR A 104 8.09 4.34 7.34
CA TYR A 104 7.88 5.05 8.61
C TYR A 104 6.57 4.67 9.30
N LYS A 105 5.62 4.14 8.54
CA LYS A 105 4.29 3.72 8.97
C LYS A 105 3.89 2.49 8.18
N MET A 106 3.23 1.55 8.86
CA MET A 106 2.64 0.37 8.25
C MET A 106 1.14 0.40 8.48
N ASP A 107 0.37 0.23 7.42
CA ASP A 107 -1.08 0.09 7.48
C ASP A 107 -1.46 -1.38 7.30
N LEU A 108 -2.27 -1.91 8.21
CA LEU A 108 -2.84 -3.24 8.06
C LEU A 108 -3.96 -3.19 7.03
N LYS A 109 -3.82 -3.95 5.96
CA LYS A 109 -4.78 -4.10 4.88
C LYS A 109 -5.59 -5.41 5.03
N SER A 110 -6.52 -5.65 4.10
CA SER A 110 -7.26 -6.92 4.01
C SER A 110 -8.17 -7.22 5.20
N LEU A 111 -8.66 -6.19 5.89
CA LEU A 111 -9.65 -6.31 6.94
C LEU A 111 -11.05 -6.08 6.38
N VAL A 112 -11.95 -7.01 6.70
CA VAL A 112 -13.39 -6.84 6.48
C VAL A 112 -14.02 -6.24 7.73
N TRP A 113 -14.53 -5.02 7.60
CA TRP A 113 -15.24 -4.34 8.67
C TRP A 113 -16.73 -4.64 8.59
N TYR A 114 -17.36 -4.89 9.72
CA TYR A 114 -18.80 -5.15 9.81
C TYR A 114 -19.42 -4.42 11.00
N SER A 115 -20.73 -4.20 10.94
CA SER A 115 -21.50 -3.67 12.07
C SER A 115 -22.04 -4.82 12.92
N PRO A 116 -21.56 -5.02 14.18
CA PRO A 116 -22.08 -6.08 15.04
C PRO A 116 -23.60 -5.96 15.27
N GLU A 117 -24.10 -4.72 15.43
CA GLU A 117 -25.53 -4.46 15.62
C GLU A 117 -26.36 -4.94 14.41
N GLN A 118 -25.95 -4.60 13.20
CA GLN A 118 -26.65 -5.06 11.98
C GLN A 118 -26.59 -6.58 11.81
N PHE A 119 -25.50 -7.22 12.20
CA PHE A 119 -25.38 -8.66 12.15
C PHE A 119 -26.33 -9.32 13.16
N GLU A 120 -26.40 -8.80 14.38
CA GLU A 120 -27.32 -9.30 15.42
C GLU A 120 -28.78 -9.12 15.00
N ASP A 121 -29.16 -7.92 14.53
CA ASP A 121 -30.52 -7.60 14.13
C ASP A 121 -31.05 -8.47 12.98
N ASN A 122 -30.17 -8.86 12.06
CA ASN A 122 -30.53 -9.70 10.89
C ASN A 122 -30.20 -11.18 11.10
N GLY A 123 -29.61 -11.57 12.21
CA GLY A 123 -29.23 -12.94 12.52
C GLY A 123 -28.10 -13.47 11.62
N TYR A 124 -27.19 -12.62 11.18
CA TYR A 124 -26.03 -13.00 10.39
C TYR A 124 -24.90 -13.51 11.29
N GLU A 125 -24.27 -14.61 10.87
CA GLU A 125 -23.07 -15.11 11.54
C GLU A 125 -21.79 -14.61 10.88
N ILE A 126 -20.72 -14.42 11.69
CA ILE A 126 -19.43 -13.98 11.17
C ILE A 126 -18.78 -15.13 10.39
N PRO A 127 -18.51 -14.96 9.07
CA PRO A 127 -17.93 -16.01 8.24
C PRO A 127 -16.47 -16.28 8.62
N LYS A 128 -16.06 -17.54 8.51
CA LYS A 128 -14.70 -18.00 8.82
C LYS A 128 -13.92 -18.45 7.59
N THR A 129 -14.61 -18.63 6.48
CA THR A 129 -14.00 -19.03 5.19
C THR A 129 -14.47 -18.09 4.08
N MET A 130 -13.81 -18.14 2.95
CA MET A 130 -14.18 -17.36 1.76
C MET A 130 -15.54 -17.83 1.22
N GLU A 131 -15.82 -19.13 1.27
CA GLU A 131 -17.08 -19.71 0.85
C GLU A 131 -18.22 -19.17 1.71
N GLU A 132 -18.08 -19.22 3.03
CA GLU A 132 -19.07 -18.66 3.97
C GLU A 132 -19.29 -17.15 3.77
N LEU A 133 -18.23 -16.40 3.42
CA LEU A 133 -18.34 -14.95 3.14
C LEU A 133 -19.16 -14.69 1.87
N ILE A 134 -18.97 -15.51 0.83
CA ILE A 134 -19.75 -15.43 -0.41
C ILE A 134 -21.20 -15.80 -0.14
N GLU A 135 -21.44 -16.90 0.57
CA GLU A 135 -22.81 -17.36 0.94
C GLU A 135 -23.54 -16.31 1.77
N LEU A 136 -22.86 -15.68 2.74
CA LEU A 136 -23.42 -14.59 3.53
C LEU A 136 -23.75 -13.37 2.66
N SER A 137 -22.89 -13.03 1.70
CA SER A 137 -23.16 -11.94 0.77
C SER A 137 -24.40 -12.21 -0.09
N ASP A 138 -24.56 -13.44 -0.59
CA ASP A 138 -25.72 -13.84 -1.35
C ASP A 138 -27.00 -13.86 -0.49
N GLN A 139 -26.91 -14.27 0.78
CA GLN A 139 -28.00 -14.18 1.76
C GLN A 139 -28.44 -12.75 1.99
N MET A 140 -27.48 -11.82 2.25
CA MET A 140 -27.77 -10.40 2.45
C MET A 140 -28.52 -9.80 1.26
N VAL A 141 -28.11 -10.15 0.03
CA VAL A 141 -28.81 -9.73 -1.19
C VAL A 141 -30.24 -10.28 -1.24
N ALA A 142 -30.43 -11.57 -0.91
CA ALA A 142 -31.76 -12.20 -0.88
C ALA A 142 -32.68 -11.55 0.17
N ASP A 143 -32.13 -11.08 1.28
CA ASP A 143 -32.83 -10.37 2.35
C ASP A 143 -33.11 -8.89 1.99
N GLY A 144 -32.66 -8.43 0.81
CA GLY A 144 -32.84 -7.05 0.32
C GLY A 144 -31.80 -6.05 0.87
N ASN A 145 -30.73 -6.53 1.46
CA ASN A 145 -29.61 -5.71 1.97
C ASN A 145 -28.49 -5.58 0.94
N THR A 146 -27.69 -4.51 1.06
CA THR A 146 -26.47 -4.33 0.27
C THR A 146 -25.28 -4.86 1.08
N PRO A 147 -24.65 -5.98 0.70
CA PRO A 147 -23.64 -6.62 1.52
C PRO A 147 -22.33 -5.82 1.62
N TRP A 148 -21.97 -5.08 0.56
CA TRP A 148 -20.68 -4.42 0.47
C TRP A 148 -20.80 -2.93 0.20
N CYS A 149 -19.93 -2.17 0.87
CA CYS A 149 -19.68 -0.77 0.58
C CYS A 149 -18.18 -0.56 0.40
N ILE A 150 -17.77 -0.11 -0.78
CA ILE A 150 -16.37 0.19 -1.09
C ILE A 150 -16.26 1.59 -1.71
N GLY A 151 -15.41 2.44 -1.12
CA GLY A 151 -15.09 3.74 -1.68
C GLY A 151 -13.98 3.61 -2.72
N ILE A 152 -14.28 3.85 -3.98
CA ILE A 152 -13.32 3.68 -5.09
C ILE A 152 -12.74 5.02 -5.54
N GLU A 153 -13.51 6.12 -5.44
CA GLU A 153 -13.09 7.43 -5.89
C GLU A 153 -11.97 7.99 -4.99
N SER A 154 -10.88 8.45 -5.58
CA SER A 154 -9.75 9.09 -4.92
C SER A 154 -8.96 10.00 -5.89
N GLY A 155 -9.65 10.83 -6.69
CA GLY A 155 -8.99 11.72 -7.65
C GLY A 155 -8.08 10.94 -8.60
N ASN A 156 -6.80 11.33 -8.67
CA ASN A 156 -5.80 10.67 -9.52
C ASN A 156 -5.45 9.23 -9.09
N ALA A 157 -5.78 8.86 -7.86
CA ALA A 157 -5.57 7.51 -7.33
C ALA A 157 -6.87 6.67 -7.31
N THR A 158 -7.92 7.12 -8.02
CA THR A 158 -9.17 6.36 -8.14
C THR A 158 -8.93 4.93 -8.57
N GLY A 159 -9.50 3.97 -7.85
CA GLY A 159 -9.35 2.54 -8.10
C GLY A 159 -8.38 1.81 -7.18
N TRP A 160 -7.58 2.51 -6.37
CA TRP A 160 -6.56 1.87 -5.51
C TRP A 160 -7.16 0.83 -4.55
N THR A 161 -8.38 1.03 -4.06
CA THR A 161 -9.06 0.07 -3.19
C THR A 161 -9.38 -1.24 -3.91
N ALA A 162 -9.68 -1.21 -5.21
CA ALA A 162 -9.85 -2.41 -6.02
C ALA A 162 -8.50 -3.12 -6.26
N THR A 163 -7.39 -2.38 -6.34
CA THR A 163 -6.05 -2.96 -6.39
C THR A 163 -5.73 -3.72 -5.11
N ASP A 164 -6.01 -3.13 -3.93
CA ASP A 164 -5.83 -3.81 -2.63
C ASP A 164 -6.63 -5.14 -2.57
N TRP A 165 -7.86 -5.16 -3.09
CA TRP A 165 -8.65 -6.39 -3.20
C TRP A 165 -7.97 -7.44 -4.08
N MET A 166 -7.46 -7.03 -5.24
CA MET A 166 -6.77 -7.93 -6.15
C MET A 166 -5.49 -8.50 -5.55
N GLU A 167 -4.72 -7.70 -4.84
CA GLU A 167 -3.51 -8.14 -4.14
C GLU A 167 -3.82 -9.18 -3.07
N ASP A 168 -4.84 -8.91 -2.23
CA ASP A 168 -5.29 -9.86 -1.21
C ASP A 168 -5.80 -11.18 -1.83
N LEU A 169 -6.60 -11.09 -2.88
CA LEU A 169 -7.13 -12.27 -3.56
C LEU A 169 -6.04 -13.09 -4.26
N MET A 170 -5.03 -12.45 -4.84
CA MET A 170 -3.85 -13.15 -5.37
C MET A 170 -3.12 -13.94 -4.29
N LEU A 171 -2.91 -13.35 -3.10
CA LEU A 171 -2.27 -14.02 -1.98
C LEU A 171 -3.11 -15.18 -1.42
N ARG A 172 -4.44 -15.08 -1.46
CA ARG A 172 -5.35 -16.13 -0.97
C ARG A 172 -5.60 -17.26 -1.97
N THR A 173 -5.62 -16.96 -3.26
CA THR A 173 -6.01 -17.92 -4.30
C THR A 173 -4.84 -18.52 -5.08
N ALA A 174 -3.66 -17.91 -4.98
CA ALA A 174 -2.43 -18.40 -5.58
C ALA A 174 -1.39 -18.70 -4.47
N SER A 175 -0.18 -18.16 -4.58
CA SER A 175 0.86 -18.31 -3.56
C SER A 175 1.70 -17.04 -3.48
N PRO A 176 2.44 -16.80 -2.38
CA PRO A 176 3.38 -15.68 -2.28
C PRO A 176 4.36 -15.62 -3.46
N ALA A 177 4.92 -16.76 -3.89
CA ALA A 177 5.81 -16.79 -5.04
C ALA A 177 5.13 -16.37 -6.36
N LYS A 178 3.84 -16.67 -6.53
CA LYS A 178 3.07 -16.21 -7.70
C LYS A 178 2.74 -14.72 -7.61
N TYR A 179 2.50 -14.23 -6.41
CA TYR A 179 2.34 -12.80 -6.15
C TYR A 179 3.62 -12.04 -6.52
N ASP A 180 4.80 -12.51 -6.09
CA ASP A 180 6.09 -11.89 -6.42
C ASP A 180 6.34 -11.88 -7.94
N GLN A 181 6.04 -12.98 -8.64
CA GLN A 181 6.13 -13.06 -10.10
C GLN A 181 5.17 -12.09 -10.80
N TRP A 182 4.00 -11.85 -10.22
CA TRP A 182 3.04 -10.90 -10.76
C TRP A 182 3.51 -9.46 -10.57
N VAL A 183 4.00 -9.11 -9.39
CA VAL A 183 4.53 -7.77 -9.08
C VAL A 183 5.78 -7.46 -9.89
N SER A 184 6.67 -8.44 -10.12
CA SER A 184 7.86 -8.28 -10.99
C SER A 184 7.55 -8.33 -12.49
N ASN A 185 6.28 -8.53 -12.88
CA ASN A 185 5.84 -8.68 -14.27
C ASN A 185 6.40 -9.94 -14.97
N GLU A 186 6.83 -10.94 -14.22
CA GLU A 186 7.17 -12.27 -14.73
C GLU A 186 5.92 -13.11 -14.98
N LEU A 187 4.86 -12.93 -14.17
CA LEU A 187 3.55 -13.53 -14.37
C LEU A 187 2.68 -12.53 -15.15
N PRO A 188 2.24 -12.87 -16.38
CA PRO A 188 1.40 -11.98 -17.17
C PRO A 188 0.06 -11.69 -16.49
N PHE A 189 -0.47 -10.47 -16.67
CA PHE A 189 -1.74 -10.04 -16.10
C PHE A 189 -2.94 -10.86 -16.59
N ASN A 190 -2.84 -11.53 -17.72
CA ASN A 190 -3.84 -12.45 -18.27
C ASN A 190 -3.55 -13.93 -17.95
N SER A 191 -2.74 -14.21 -16.93
CA SER A 191 -2.49 -15.57 -16.45
C SER A 191 -3.73 -16.16 -15.76
N PRO A 192 -3.84 -17.50 -15.70
CA PRO A 192 -4.94 -18.14 -15.00
C PRO A 192 -5.10 -17.73 -13.54
N GLU A 193 -4.00 -17.49 -12.83
CA GLU A 193 -3.99 -17.08 -11.43
C GLU A 193 -4.64 -15.70 -11.26
N VAL A 194 -4.28 -14.72 -12.09
CA VAL A 194 -4.85 -13.37 -12.06
C VAL A 194 -6.32 -13.39 -12.49
N ILE A 195 -6.65 -14.15 -13.54
CA ILE A 195 -8.05 -14.33 -13.97
C ILE A 195 -8.90 -14.91 -12.84
N ASN A 196 -8.41 -15.93 -12.14
CA ASN A 196 -9.11 -16.52 -10.99
C ASN A 196 -9.33 -15.49 -9.87
N ALA A 197 -8.33 -14.67 -9.53
CA ALA A 197 -8.48 -13.61 -8.54
C ALA A 197 -9.55 -12.58 -8.97
N MET A 198 -9.58 -12.20 -10.25
CA MET A 198 -10.61 -11.32 -10.80
C MET A 198 -12.01 -11.93 -10.76
N GLU A 199 -12.14 -13.22 -11.06
CA GLU A 199 -13.41 -13.94 -10.99
C GLU A 199 -13.95 -14.00 -9.55
N VAL A 200 -13.06 -14.20 -8.56
CA VAL A 200 -13.44 -14.15 -7.15
C VAL A 200 -13.84 -12.73 -6.74
N PHE A 201 -13.10 -11.71 -7.14
CA PHE A 201 -13.48 -10.30 -6.91
C PHE A 201 -14.86 -9.98 -7.50
N GLY A 202 -15.13 -10.48 -8.71
CA GLY A 202 -16.42 -10.32 -9.38
C GLY A 202 -17.61 -10.90 -8.61
N LYS A 203 -17.41 -11.80 -7.65
CA LYS A 203 -18.49 -12.31 -6.79
C LYS A 203 -18.96 -11.28 -5.74
N PHE A 204 -18.09 -10.35 -5.36
CA PHE A 204 -18.39 -9.29 -4.39
C PHE A 204 -18.88 -7.99 -5.02
N SER A 205 -18.69 -7.81 -6.33
CA SER A 205 -19.04 -6.58 -7.07
C SER A 205 -20.34 -6.65 -7.87
N ARG A 206 -21.24 -7.58 -7.49
CA ARG A 206 -22.55 -7.81 -8.18
C ARG A 206 -23.62 -6.85 -7.68
#